data_71650cc0d3fadb7a45089b93db247f73
#
_entry.id   71650cc0d3fadb7a45089b93db247f73
#
_cell.length_a   1.000
_cell.length_b   1.000
_cell.length_c   1.000
_cell.angle_alpha   90.00
_cell.angle_beta   90.00
_cell.angle_gamma   90.00
#
_symmetry.space_group_name_H-M   'P 1'
#
loop_
_entity.id
_entity.type
_entity.pdbx_description
1 polymer ?
#
loop_
_entity_poly.entity_id
_entity_poly.type
_entity_poly.pdbx_seq_one_letter_code
_entity_poly.pdbx_strand_id
1 'polypeptide(L)'
;MKYRNSLLSGAFCTGLLVLSACGTPQQIAYFQDFNQNPDTLINLKSAVITAKPTDKLYIGVKSKDPQISQLFNLTGTATTSTVAKDAYYYTVDSKGNIDFPVLGTVHVANLSREQVAEKIKKALIDASLVKDPVVTVGLSNLHYSVMGEVNHPGQFAIEDEKVTILDAISNAGDLTITGVRDDVMVLRQENGHQKIYKINLCSGKDVFSSPVYYLQQNDVVYVSPNNTKKRTSTVNGNTIQSTGFWLSVSSLAVAILTFLKVN
;
A
#
# COMPACT_ATOMS: atom_id res chain seq x y z
N MET A 1 19.78 27.54 58.68
CA MET A 1 19.78 26.11 58.36
C MET A 1 18.43 25.60 57.83
N LYS A 2 17.28 26.11 58.22
CA LYS A 2 15.94 25.68 57.78
C LYS A 2 15.64 25.92 56.27
N TYR A 3 16.08 27.02 55.68
CA TYR A 3 15.82 27.33 54.26
C TYR A 3 16.60 26.46 53.25
N ARG A 4 17.76 25.90 53.65
CA ARG A 4 18.59 25.05 52.81
C ARG A 4 17.96 23.65 52.60
N ASN A 5 17.25 23.14 53.60
CA ASN A 5 16.57 21.84 53.47
C ASN A 5 15.26 21.94 52.65
N SER A 6 14.58 23.09 52.70
CA SER A 6 13.35 23.32 51.91
C SER A 6 13.66 23.47 50.42
N LEU A 7 14.77 24.11 50.04
CA LEU A 7 15.23 24.22 48.64
C LEU A 7 15.67 22.84 48.07
N LEU A 8 16.37 22.03 48.86
CA LEU A 8 16.75 20.66 48.45
C LEU A 8 15.53 19.73 48.30
N SER A 9 14.54 19.84 49.17
CA SER A 9 13.31 19.09 49.10
C SER A 9 12.46 19.52 47.87
N GLY A 10 12.39 20.81 47.57
CA GLY A 10 11.72 21.33 46.40
C GLY A 10 12.37 20.86 45.08
N ALA A 11 13.70 20.91 45.00
CA ALA A 11 14.44 20.44 43.80
C ALA A 11 14.31 18.92 43.60
N PHE A 12 14.23 18.13 44.67
CA PHE A 12 14.03 16.67 44.60
C PHE A 12 12.62 16.31 44.16
N CYS A 13 11.57 17.02 44.63
CA CYS A 13 10.19 16.81 44.21
C CYS A 13 9.99 17.20 42.73
N THR A 14 10.62 18.30 42.26
CA THR A 14 10.52 18.72 40.83
C THR A 14 11.23 17.72 39.91
N GLY A 15 12.33 17.10 40.36
CA GLY A 15 13.04 16.04 39.62
C GLY A 15 12.22 14.77 39.47
N LEU A 16 11.43 14.39 40.49
CA LEU A 16 10.56 13.18 40.40
C LEU A 16 9.38 13.35 39.45
N LEU A 17 8.84 14.54 39.27
CA LEU A 17 7.70 14.82 38.37
C LEU A 17 8.05 14.68 36.90
N VAL A 18 9.32 14.80 36.52
CA VAL A 18 9.78 14.70 35.13
C VAL A 18 9.93 13.24 34.67
N LEU A 19 9.97 12.27 35.59
CA LEU A 19 10.16 10.86 35.28
C LEU A 19 8.85 10.11 34.92
N SER A 20 7.69 10.72 35.08
CA SER A 20 6.39 10.08 34.81
C SER A 20 5.84 10.29 33.39
N ALA A 21 6.61 10.86 32.48
CA ALA A 21 6.20 11.13 31.10
C ALA A 21 6.49 9.96 30.12
N CYS A 22 6.42 8.70 30.59
CA CYS A 22 6.43 7.54 29.69
C CYS A 22 5.04 7.39 29.08
N GLY A 23 4.85 7.94 27.87
CA GLY A 23 3.67 7.66 27.06
C GLY A 23 3.60 6.16 26.71
N THR A 24 2.44 5.56 26.88
CA THR A 24 2.19 4.15 26.55
C THR A 24 2.23 3.98 25.01
N PRO A 25 2.99 3.03 24.47
CA PRO A 25 3.10 2.84 23.02
C PRO A 25 1.87 2.10 22.45
N GLN A 26 0.68 2.66 22.60
CA GLN A 26 -0.57 2.05 22.11
C GLN A 26 -0.73 2.03 20.58
N GLN A 27 0.11 2.80 19.87
CA GLN A 27 -0.06 3.02 18.42
C GLN A 27 0.81 2.09 17.55
N ILE A 28 1.44 1.06 18.11
CA ILE A 28 2.36 0.16 17.38
C ILE A 28 1.69 -1.16 17.01
N ALA A 29 0.69 -1.61 17.79
CA ALA A 29 0.03 -2.89 17.56
C ALA A 29 -1.11 -2.75 16.54
N TYR A 30 -1.23 -3.76 15.68
CA TYR A 30 -2.36 -3.91 14.75
C TYR A 30 -3.60 -4.44 15.47
N PHE A 31 -4.80 -4.17 14.94
CA PHE A 31 -6.08 -4.82 15.29
C PHE A 31 -6.41 -4.80 16.78
N GLN A 32 -6.16 -3.70 17.47
CA GLN A 32 -6.32 -3.59 18.91
C GLN A 32 -7.78 -3.78 19.38
N ASP A 33 -8.75 -3.54 18.50
CA ASP A 33 -10.18 -3.69 18.75
C ASP A 33 -10.65 -5.17 18.80
N PHE A 34 -9.86 -6.12 18.31
CA PHE A 34 -10.21 -7.54 18.34
C PHE A 34 -9.79 -8.26 19.62
N ASN A 35 -9.01 -7.64 20.48
CA ASN A 35 -8.58 -8.24 21.75
C ASN A 35 -9.75 -8.63 22.68
N GLN A 36 -10.95 -8.07 22.46
CA GLN A 36 -12.14 -8.31 23.27
C GLN A 36 -13.09 -9.38 22.70
N ASN A 37 -13.03 -9.66 21.38
CA ASN A 37 -13.88 -10.64 20.70
C ASN A 37 -13.11 -11.29 19.53
N PRO A 38 -12.35 -12.37 19.79
CA PRO A 38 -11.51 -13.01 18.78
C PRO A 38 -12.31 -13.74 17.68
N ASP A 39 -13.57 -14.08 17.90
CA ASP A 39 -14.42 -14.84 16.96
C ASP A 39 -15.34 -13.92 16.11
N THR A 40 -14.88 -12.71 15.79
CA THR A 40 -15.69 -11.77 14.99
C THR A 40 -15.69 -12.18 13.52
N LEU A 41 -16.87 -12.52 12.98
CA LEU A 41 -17.06 -12.74 11.54
C LEU A 41 -17.15 -11.38 10.83
N ILE A 42 -16.29 -11.16 9.84
CA ILE A 42 -16.27 -9.95 9.02
C ILE A 42 -16.62 -10.31 7.59
N ASN A 43 -17.67 -9.66 7.07
CA ASN A 43 -18.04 -9.79 5.66
C ASN A 43 -17.12 -8.92 4.81
N LEU A 44 -16.17 -9.54 4.13
CA LEU A 44 -15.30 -8.86 3.17
C LEU A 44 -16.08 -8.61 1.86
N LYS A 45 -16.11 -7.36 1.43
CA LYS A 45 -16.63 -7.03 0.10
C LYS A 45 -15.65 -7.58 -0.95
N SER A 46 -16.13 -8.47 -1.83
CA SER A 46 -15.30 -8.96 -2.92
C SER A 46 -14.97 -7.79 -3.87
N ALA A 47 -13.71 -7.48 -4.03
CA ALA A 47 -13.24 -6.61 -5.10
C ALA A 47 -12.89 -7.47 -6.32
N VAL A 48 -13.43 -7.12 -7.46
CA VAL A 48 -13.09 -7.73 -8.76
C VAL A 48 -12.19 -6.74 -9.49
N ILE A 49 -11.01 -7.19 -9.89
CA ILE A 49 -10.13 -6.39 -10.74
C ILE A 49 -10.76 -6.31 -12.13
N THR A 50 -10.94 -5.10 -12.63
CA THR A 50 -11.48 -4.84 -13.97
C THR A 50 -10.42 -4.19 -14.85
N ALA A 51 -10.47 -4.48 -16.14
CA ALA A 51 -9.58 -3.90 -17.13
C ALA A 51 -9.75 -2.37 -17.21
N LYS A 52 -8.63 -1.65 -17.25
CA LYS A 52 -8.56 -0.18 -17.37
C LYS A 52 -7.73 0.21 -18.60
N PRO A 53 -7.88 1.43 -19.12
CA PRO A 53 -6.96 1.95 -20.13
C PRO A 53 -5.50 1.79 -19.70
N THR A 54 -4.63 1.43 -20.64
CA THR A 54 -3.20 1.10 -20.48
C THR A 54 -2.88 -0.29 -19.92
N ASP A 55 -3.88 -1.05 -19.45
CA ASP A 55 -3.65 -2.41 -19.00
C ASP A 55 -3.25 -3.32 -20.16
N LYS A 56 -2.43 -4.32 -19.86
CA LYS A 56 -2.00 -5.35 -20.80
C LYS A 56 -2.73 -6.64 -20.53
N LEU A 57 -3.50 -7.11 -21.49
CA LEU A 57 -4.27 -8.34 -21.42
C LEU A 57 -3.55 -9.45 -22.17
N TYR A 58 -3.33 -10.57 -21.52
CA TYR A 58 -3.03 -11.83 -22.18
C TYR A 58 -4.37 -12.50 -22.53
N ILE A 59 -4.56 -12.88 -23.80
CA ILE A 59 -5.77 -13.58 -24.25
C ILE A 59 -5.34 -14.80 -25.04
N GLY A 60 -5.66 -15.97 -24.50
CA GLY A 60 -5.43 -17.24 -25.15
C GLY A 60 -6.73 -17.87 -25.63
N VAL A 61 -6.80 -18.26 -26.89
CA VAL A 61 -7.94 -18.97 -27.49
C VAL A 61 -7.52 -20.39 -27.83
N LYS A 62 -8.18 -21.37 -27.26
CA LYS A 62 -8.01 -22.79 -27.58
C LYS A 62 -9.26 -23.32 -28.29
N SER A 63 -9.07 -24.12 -29.33
CA SER A 63 -10.12 -24.80 -30.10
C SER A 63 -9.69 -26.24 -30.32
N LYS A 64 -10.65 -27.11 -30.70
CA LYS A 64 -10.36 -28.48 -31.16
C LYS A 64 -9.49 -28.51 -32.40
N ASP A 65 -9.55 -27.44 -33.22
CA ASP A 65 -8.71 -27.29 -34.39
C ASP A 65 -7.46 -26.44 -34.02
N PRO A 66 -6.23 -27.02 -34.06
CA PRO A 66 -5.02 -26.30 -33.73
C PRO A 66 -4.70 -25.15 -34.70
N GLN A 67 -5.08 -25.25 -35.98
CA GLN A 67 -4.83 -24.20 -36.98
C GLN A 67 -5.65 -22.97 -36.67
N ILE A 68 -6.89 -23.13 -36.29
CA ILE A 68 -7.78 -22.04 -35.85
C ILE A 68 -7.23 -21.40 -34.59
N SER A 69 -6.75 -22.19 -33.62
CA SER A 69 -6.17 -21.67 -32.39
C SER A 69 -4.96 -20.77 -32.63
N GLN A 70 -4.14 -21.08 -33.64
CA GLN A 70 -2.96 -20.26 -33.97
C GLN A 70 -3.31 -18.89 -34.54
N LEU A 71 -4.44 -18.73 -35.19
CA LEU A 71 -4.89 -17.45 -35.78
C LEU A 71 -5.21 -16.39 -34.71
N PHE A 72 -5.63 -16.82 -33.52
CA PHE A 72 -6.07 -15.93 -32.44
C PHE A 72 -5.03 -15.73 -31.34
N ASN A 73 -4.02 -16.60 -31.28
CA ASN A 73 -2.98 -16.48 -30.28
C ASN A 73 -1.81 -15.68 -30.87
N LEU A 74 -1.39 -14.65 -30.16
CA LEU A 74 -0.16 -13.92 -30.47
C LEU A 74 1.01 -14.88 -30.26
N THR A 75 1.47 -15.54 -31.33
CA THR A 75 2.65 -16.40 -31.29
C THR A 75 3.87 -15.57 -31.65
N GLY A 76 4.64 -15.19 -30.65
CA GLY A 76 6.03 -14.78 -30.92
C GLY A 76 6.79 -16.02 -31.39
N THR A 77 7.36 -15.96 -32.59
CA THR A 77 8.35 -16.92 -33.05
C THR A 77 9.56 -16.84 -32.11
N ALA A 78 9.58 -17.72 -31.10
CA ALA A 78 10.65 -17.83 -30.14
C ALA A 78 11.90 -18.41 -30.82
N THR A 79 12.63 -17.56 -31.54
CA THR A 79 13.96 -17.94 -32.09
C THR A 79 15.13 -17.20 -31.47
N THR A 80 14.89 -16.32 -30.48
CA THR A 80 16.03 -15.75 -29.71
C THR A 80 15.54 -15.18 -28.37
N SER A 81 16.32 -15.35 -27.35
CA SER A 81 16.08 -15.05 -25.92
C SER A 81 15.82 -13.58 -25.57
N THR A 82 15.47 -12.73 -26.52
CA THR A 82 15.27 -11.28 -26.35
C THR A 82 14.02 -10.75 -27.06
N VAL A 83 13.06 -11.60 -27.43
CA VAL A 83 11.77 -11.10 -27.93
C VAL A 83 11.03 -10.44 -26.78
N ALA A 84 10.74 -9.15 -26.93
CA ALA A 84 10.05 -8.35 -25.94
C ALA A 84 8.80 -9.09 -25.45
N LYS A 85 8.71 -9.30 -24.14
CA LYS A 85 7.52 -9.92 -23.48
C LYS A 85 6.20 -9.26 -23.91
N ASP A 86 6.28 -8.06 -24.44
CA ASP A 86 5.17 -7.24 -24.91
C ASP A 86 4.48 -7.76 -26.20
N ALA A 87 5.14 -8.65 -26.97
CA ALA A 87 4.56 -9.20 -28.21
C ALA A 87 3.36 -10.15 -27.99
N TYR A 88 3.09 -10.51 -26.74
CA TYR A 88 2.04 -11.46 -26.37
C TYR A 88 0.82 -10.84 -25.70
N TYR A 89 0.75 -9.49 -25.62
CA TYR A 89 -0.30 -8.78 -24.90
C TYR A 89 -1.08 -7.84 -25.79
N TYR A 90 -2.37 -7.73 -25.50
CA TYR A 90 -3.25 -6.70 -26.03
C TYR A 90 -3.26 -5.52 -25.07
N THR A 91 -2.92 -4.33 -25.53
CA THR A 91 -2.99 -3.12 -24.72
C THR A 91 -4.37 -2.48 -24.83
N VAL A 92 -5.00 -2.19 -23.70
CA VAL A 92 -6.27 -1.46 -23.67
C VAL A 92 -6.03 0.00 -24.03
N ASP A 93 -6.69 0.50 -25.07
CA ASP A 93 -6.56 1.88 -25.53
C ASP A 93 -7.25 2.89 -24.58
N SER A 94 -7.09 4.18 -24.85
CA SER A 94 -7.71 5.26 -24.05
C SER A 94 -9.24 5.25 -24.06
N LYS A 95 -9.86 4.56 -25.04
CA LYS A 95 -11.31 4.39 -25.14
C LYS A 95 -11.80 3.11 -24.48
N GLY A 96 -10.87 2.31 -23.91
CA GLY A 96 -11.19 1.05 -23.23
C GLY A 96 -11.33 -0.14 -24.18
N ASN A 97 -10.73 -0.09 -25.35
CA ASN A 97 -10.82 -1.15 -26.35
C ASN A 97 -9.48 -1.87 -26.52
N ILE A 98 -9.56 -3.09 -27.04
CA ILE A 98 -8.42 -3.83 -27.60
C ILE A 98 -8.69 -4.09 -29.07
N ASP A 99 -7.63 -4.22 -29.87
CA ASP A 99 -7.71 -4.67 -31.24
C ASP A 99 -7.42 -6.17 -31.30
N PHE A 100 -8.48 -6.98 -31.49
CA PHE A 100 -8.39 -8.42 -31.44
C PHE A 100 -8.41 -9.01 -32.88
N PRO A 101 -7.52 -9.97 -33.20
CA PRO A 101 -7.44 -10.53 -34.55
C PRO A 101 -8.80 -11.02 -35.05
N VAL A 102 -9.12 -10.69 -36.31
CA VAL A 102 -10.34 -11.08 -37.01
C VAL A 102 -11.63 -10.43 -36.46
N LEU A 103 -11.75 -10.21 -35.15
CA LEU A 103 -12.91 -9.54 -34.53
C LEU A 103 -12.80 -8.00 -34.60
N GLY A 104 -11.57 -7.46 -34.80
CA GLY A 104 -11.34 -6.04 -34.75
C GLY A 104 -11.45 -5.46 -33.35
N THR A 105 -12.02 -4.29 -33.21
CA THR A 105 -12.10 -3.54 -31.96
C THR A 105 -13.11 -4.14 -31.00
N VAL A 106 -12.65 -4.55 -29.81
CA VAL A 106 -13.48 -5.11 -28.72
C VAL A 106 -13.36 -4.24 -27.48
N HIS A 107 -14.48 -3.72 -26.99
CA HIS A 107 -14.51 -2.93 -25.75
C HIS A 107 -14.37 -3.84 -24.51
N VAL A 108 -13.37 -3.57 -23.66
CA VAL A 108 -13.03 -4.39 -22.50
C VAL A 108 -12.94 -3.58 -21.18
N ALA A 109 -12.95 -2.25 -21.26
CA ALA A 109 -12.86 -1.44 -20.04
C ALA A 109 -14.00 -1.71 -19.07
N ASN A 110 -13.68 -1.71 -17.76
CA ASN A 110 -14.57 -2.02 -16.65
C ASN A 110 -15.13 -3.45 -16.64
N LEU A 111 -14.64 -4.35 -17.47
CA LEU A 111 -14.97 -5.76 -17.46
C LEU A 111 -13.94 -6.54 -16.64
N SER A 112 -14.42 -7.57 -15.91
CA SER A 112 -13.51 -8.53 -15.28
C SER A 112 -12.89 -9.45 -16.35
N ARG A 113 -11.82 -10.16 -16.00
CA ARG A 113 -11.19 -11.13 -16.90
C ARG A 113 -12.19 -12.19 -17.41
N GLU A 114 -13.11 -12.64 -16.54
CA GLU A 114 -14.16 -13.61 -16.89
C GLU A 114 -15.16 -13.00 -17.88
N GLN A 115 -15.55 -11.74 -17.65
CA GLN A 115 -16.46 -11.02 -18.55
C GLN A 115 -15.81 -10.74 -19.90
N VAL A 116 -14.51 -10.42 -19.94
CA VAL A 116 -13.77 -10.27 -21.19
C VAL A 116 -13.68 -11.60 -21.93
N ALA A 117 -13.36 -12.69 -21.21
CA ALA A 117 -13.30 -14.04 -21.81
C ALA A 117 -14.63 -14.46 -22.42
N GLU A 118 -15.73 -14.27 -21.69
CA GLU A 118 -17.07 -14.61 -22.20
C GLU A 118 -17.49 -13.73 -23.39
N LYS A 119 -17.15 -12.44 -23.35
CA LYS A 119 -17.42 -11.51 -24.45
C LYS A 119 -16.70 -11.93 -25.73
N ILE A 120 -15.42 -12.26 -25.64
CA ILE A 120 -14.63 -12.71 -26.80
C ILE A 120 -15.14 -14.06 -27.29
N LYS A 121 -15.39 -15.00 -26.37
CA LYS A 121 -15.95 -16.30 -26.70
C LYS A 121 -17.24 -16.17 -27.49
N LYS A 122 -18.18 -15.35 -27.02
CA LYS A 122 -19.44 -15.09 -27.71
C LYS A 122 -19.22 -14.49 -29.09
N ALA A 123 -18.35 -13.48 -29.19
CA ALA A 123 -18.05 -12.82 -30.47
C ALA A 123 -17.45 -13.81 -31.50
N LEU A 124 -16.59 -14.73 -31.08
CA LEU A 124 -16.01 -15.77 -31.95
C LEU A 124 -17.07 -16.76 -32.46
N ILE A 125 -18.05 -17.14 -31.61
CA ILE A 125 -19.13 -18.01 -31.96
C ILE A 125 -20.13 -17.30 -32.91
N ASP A 126 -20.54 -16.09 -32.56
CA ASP A 126 -21.51 -15.28 -33.36
C ASP A 126 -20.96 -14.99 -34.76
N ALA A 127 -19.67 -14.76 -34.89
CA ALA A 127 -18.98 -14.60 -36.16
C ALA A 127 -18.73 -15.93 -36.91
N SER A 128 -19.14 -17.07 -36.34
CA SER A 128 -18.92 -18.41 -36.92
C SER A 128 -17.44 -18.75 -37.17
N LEU A 129 -16.52 -18.08 -36.47
CA LEU A 129 -15.07 -18.25 -36.62
C LEU A 129 -14.56 -19.48 -35.89
N VAL A 130 -15.12 -19.77 -34.72
CA VAL A 130 -14.78 -20.93 -33.89
C VAL A 130 -16.04 -21.54 -33.31
N LYS A 131 -16.18 -22.85 -33.45
CA LYS A 131 -17.39 -23.56 -33.02
C LYS A 131 -17.45 -23.79 -31.51
N ASP A 132 -16.28 -23.99 -30.87
CA ASP A 132 -16.20 -24.38 -29.46
C ASP A 132 -14.89 -23.74 -28.86
N PRO A 133 -14.84 -22.41 -28.70
CA PRO A 133 -13.64 -21.77 -28.17
C PRO A 133 -13.59 -21.84 -26.65
N VAL A 134 -12.40 -22.13 -26.11
CA VAL A 134 -12.03 -21.89 -24.72
C VAL A 134 -11.16 -20.65 -24.68
N VAL A 135 -11.66 -19.59 -24.07
CA VAL A 135 -10.94 -18.32 -23.97
C VAL A 135 -10.43 -18.12 -22.55
N THR A 136 -9.14 -17.88 -22.41
CA THR A 136 -8.48 -17.56 -21.15
C THR A 136 -7.96 -16.13 -21.21
N VAL A 137 -8.29 -15.32 -20.20
CA VAL A 137 -7.84 -13.94 -20.11
C VAL A 137 -7.06 -13.76 -18.82
N GLY A 138 -5.90 -13.08 -18.92
CA GLY A 138 -5.08 -12.67 -17.78
C GLY A 138 -4.71 -11.19 -17.90
N LEU A 139 -4.53 -10.52 -16.78
CA LEU A 139 -3.99 -9.17 -16.69
C LEU A 139 -2.49 -9.27 -16.33
N SER A 140 -1.62 -8.57 -17.06
CA SER A 140 -0.18 -8.83 -16.98
C SER A 140 0.65 -7.75 -16.34
N ASN A 141 0.24 -6.51 -16.37
CA ASN A 141 1.04 -5.37 -15.89
C ASN A 141 0.48 -4.75 -14.60
N LEU A 142 -0.29 -5.54 -13.86
CA LEU A 142 -0.90 -5.04 -12.63
C LEU A 142 0.16 -4.83 -11.56
N HIS A 143 0.18 -3.63 -10.97
CA HIS A 143 1.08 -3.29 -9.89
C HIS A 143 0.44 -2.25 -8.95
N TYR A 144 0.95 -2.21 -7.74
CA TYR A 144 0.71 -1.15 -6.76
C TYR A 144 2.06 -0.65 -6.24
N SER A 145 2.06 0.50 -5.59
CA SER A 145 3.27 1.08 -5.01
C SER A 145 3.09 1.25 -3.50
N VAL A 146 4.16 1.01 -2.75
CA VAL A 146 4.21 1.29 -1.31
C VAL A 146 5.35 2.26 -1.05
N MET A 147 5.07 3.35 -0.33
CA MET A 147 6.06 4.39 -0.06
C MET A 147 5.89 4.98 1.35
N GLY A 148 6.92 5.69 1.79
CA GLY A 148 6.96 6.30 3.13
C GLY A 148 7.68 5.44 4.15
N GLU A 149 7.19 5.38 5.38
CA GLU A 149 7.83 4.72 6.52
C GLU A 149 7.55 3.20 6.54
N VAL A 150 8.02 2.49 5.50
CA VAL A 150 8.07 1.04 5.38
C VAL A 150 9.51 0.58 5.20
N ASN A 151 9.80 -0.72 5.46
CA ASN A 151 11.18 -1.21 5.38
C ASN A 151 11.69 -1.30 3.93
N HIS A 152 10.83 -1.67 2.98
CA HIS A 152 11.18 -1.82 1.57
C HIS A 152 10.16 -1.06 0.69
N PRO A 153 10.30 0.27 0.56
CA PRO A 153 9.44 1.02 -0.35
C PRO A 153 9.72 0.63 -1.80
N GLY A 154 8.68 0.55 -2.62
CA GLY A 154 8.84 0.15 -4.01
C GLY A 154 7.52 -0.08 -4.73
N GLN A 155 7.63 -0.58 -5.96
CA GLN A 155 6.52 -1.04 -6.77
C GLN A 155 6.49 -2.58 -6.74
N PHE A 156 5.30 -3.13 -6.53
CA PHE A 156 5.07 -4.56 -6.40
C PHE A 156 4.04 -5.01 -7.44
N ALA A 157 4.29 -6.16 -8.06
CA ALA A 157 3.34 -6.77 -8.99
C ALA A 157 2.12 -7.33 -8.23
N ILE A 158 0.96 -7.29 -8.87
CA ILE A 158 -0.23 -8.03 -8.45
C ILE A 158 -0.23 -9.33 -9.23
N GLU A 159 0.24 -10.40 -8.62
CA GLU A 159 0.31 -11.73 -9.26
C GLU A 159 -0.98 -12.52 -9.06
N ASP A 160 -1.63 -12.34 -7.92
CA ASP A 160 -2.88 -12.99 -7.56
C ASP A 160 -4.11 -12.18 -8.00
N GLU A 161 -5.28 -12.81 -7.97
CA GLU A 161 -6.54 -12.16 -8.30
C GLU A 161 -6.90 -11.03 -7.35
N LYS A 162 -6.37 -11.06 -6.14
CA LYS A 162 -6.67 -10.11 -5.07
C LYS A 162 -5.43 -9.90 -4.21
N VAL A 163 -5.07 -8.65 -4.06
CA VAL A 163 -4.03 -8.22 -3.13
C VAL A 163 -4.68 -7.27 -2.12
N THR A 164 -4.50 -7.56 -0.85
CA THR A 164 -5.01 -6.72 0.22
C THR A 164 -3.99 -5.65 0.62
N ILE A 165 -4.43 -4.62 1.34
CA ILE A 165 -3.51 -3.64 1.92
C ILE A 165 -2.54 -4.29 2.91
N LEU A 166 -2.95 -5.38 3.57
CA LEU A 166 -2.08 -6.13 4.48
C LEU A 166 -0.98 -6.88 3.74
N ASP A 167 -1.32 -7.48 2.58
CA ASP A 167 -0.32 -8.11 1.70
C ASP A 167 0.68 -7.06 1.19
N ALA A 168 0.20 -5.89 0.81
CA ALA A 168 1.06 -4.81 0.35
C ALA A 168 2.04 -4.34 1.43
N ILE A 169 1.58 -4.19 2.66
CA ILE A 169 2.41 -3.85 3.81
C ILE A 169 3.42 -4.96 4.10
N SER A 170 2.98 -6.22 4.07
CA SER A 170 3.84 -7.38 4.26
C SER A 170 4.93 -7.47 3.18
N ASN A 171 4.58 -7.28 1.91
CA ASN A 171 5.52 -7.26 0.80
C ASN A 171 6.55 -6.13 0.91
N ALA A 172 6.15 -5.00 1.49
CA ALA A 172 7.05 -3.88 1.81
C ALA A 172 7.87 -4.09 3.10
N GLY A 173 7.83 -5.29 3.70
CA GLY A 173 8.58 -5.65 4.89
C GLY A 173 8.06 -5.01 6.18
N ASP A 174 6.76 -4.68 6.24
CA ASP A 174 6.08 -3.99 7.33
C ASP A 174 6.45 -2.50 7.48
N LEU A 175 5.69 -1.79 8.32
CA LEU A 175 5.98 -0.41 8.69
C LEU A 175 7.22 -0.36 9.60
N THR A 176 8.03 0.70 9.42
CA THR A 176 9.10 0.99 10.37
C THR A 176 8.52 1.33 11.76
N ILE A 177 9.37 1.35 12.78
CA ILE A 177 8.96 1.77 14.14
C ILE A 177 8.47 3.23 14.17
N THR A 178 8.86 4.03 13.19
CA THR A 178 8.47 5.43 13.03
C THR A 178 7.28 5.62 12.09
N GLY A 179 6.78 4.56 11.47
CA GLY A 179 5.59 4.58 10.63
C GLY A 179 4.31 4.74 11.44
N VAL A 180 3.43 5.64 10.97
CA VAL A 180 2.14 5.92 11.61
C VAL A 180 1.11 4.90 11.11
N ARG A 181 0.61 4.04 12.03
CA ARG A 181 -0.32 2.94 11.70
C ARG A 181 -1.78 3.36 11.66
N ASP A 182 -2.12 4.43 12.36
CA ASP A 182 -3.50 4.94 12.45
C ASP A 182 -3.88 5.94 11.34
N ASP A 183 -2.94 6.32 10.46
CA ASP A 183 -3.16 7.24 9.34
C ASP A 183 -2.43 6.77 8.07
N VAL A 184 -2.65 5.52 7.66
CA VAL A 184 -2.16 5.01 6.38
C VAL A 184 -3.08 5.49 5.27
N MET A 185 -2.51 6.00 4.19
CA MET A 185 -3.26 6.53 3.06
C MET A 185 -3.15 5.62 1.85
N VAL A 186 -4.26 5.39 1.16
CA VAL A 186 -4.30 4.77 -0.16
C VAL A 186 -4.78 5.81 -1.17
N LEU A 187 -3.94 6.10 -2.14
CA LEU A 187 -4.24 6.99 -3.25
C LEU A 187 -4.70 6.14 -4.42
N ARG A 188 -5.92 6.34 -4.86
CA ARG A 188 -6.56 5.61 -5.97
C ARG A 188 -7.09 6.57 -7.02
N GLN A 189 -6.87 6.26 -8.28
CA GLN A 189 -7.46 7.01 -9.37
C GLN A 189 -8.86 6.44 -9.71
N GLU A 190 -9.89 7.26 -9.56
CA GLU A 190 -11.28 6.92 -9.87
C GLU A 190 -11.88 8.01 -10.77
N ASN A 191 -12.45 7.60 -11.89
CA ASN A 191 -13.13 8.52 -12.84
C ASN A 191 -12.28 9.74 -13.24
N GLY A 192 -10.96 9.54 -13.42
CA GLY A 192 -10.04 10.63 -13.78
C GLY A 192 -9.61 11.54 -12.64
N HIS A 193 -10.08 11.30 -11.42
CA HIS A 193 -9.72 12.04 -10.21
C HIS A 193 -8.89 11.20 -9.26
N GLN A 194 -7.95 11.83 -8.58
CA GLN A 194 -7.19 11.19 -7.50
C GLN A 194 -7.99 11.25 -6.21
N LYS A 195 -8.30 10.10 -5.63
CA LYS A 195 -9.00 9.98 -4.35
C LYS A 195 -8.08 9.42 -3.29
N ILE A 196 -8.15 9.98 -2.09
CA ILE A 196 -7.33 9.58 -0.94
C ILE A 196 -8.25 8.92 0.07
N TYR A 197 -7.92 7.69 0.44
CA TYR A 197 -8.56 6.93 1.50
C TYR A 197 -7.62 6.83 2.68
N LYS A 198 -8.12 7.03 3.88
CA LYS A 198 -7.39 6.85 5.13
C LYS A 198 -7.82 5.56 5.79
N ILE A 199 -6.88 4.83 6.33
CA ILE A 199 -7.10 3.55 7.01
C ILE A 199 -6.32 3.57 8.33
N ASN A 200 -7.01 3.18 9.39
CA ASN A 200 -6.39 2.93 10.69
C ASN A 200 -6.07 1.44 10.83
N LEU A 201 -4.79 1.08 10.71
CA LEU A 201 -4.34 -0.31 10.86
C LEU A 201 -4.40 -0.82 12.31
N CYS A 202 -4.52 0.09 13.29
CA CYS A 202 -4.72 -0.30 14.68
C CYS A 202 -6.14 -0.85 14.94
N SER A 203 -7.10 -0.59 14.03
CA SER A 203 -8.47 -1.07 14.10
C SER A 203 -8.75 -2.08 13.00
N GLY A 204 -9.01 -3.32 13.36
CA GLY A 204 -9.38 -4.36 12.39
C GLY A 204 -10.73 -4.04 11.73
N LYS A 205 -11.67 -3.47 12.46
CA LYS A 205 -12.96 -3.05 11.91
C LYS A 205 -12.77 -2.03 10.79
N ASP A 206 -11.89 -1.04 10.97
CA ASP A 206 -11.60 -0.02 9.96
C ASP A 206 -10.93 -0.62 8.73
N VAL A 207 -9.94 -1.47 8.94
CA VAL A 207 -9.21 -2.15 7.86
C VAL A 207 -10.17 -2.98 6.99
N PHE A 208 -10.94 -3.89 7.59
CA PHE A 208 -11.75 -4.84 6.83
C PHE A 208 -13.03 -4.23 6.24
N SER A 209 -13.52 -3.10 6.78
CA SER A 209 -14.66 -2.36 6.20
C SER A 209 -14.24 -1.37 5.12
N SER A 210 -12.94 -1.12 4.97
CA SER A 210 -12.41 -0.14 4.03
C SER A 210 -12.73 -0.48 2.58
N PRO A 211 -13.15 0.48 1.74
CA PRO A 211 -13.35 0.27 0.31
C PRO A 211 -12.03 -0.01 -0.45
N VAL A 212 -10.89 0.26 0.19
CA VAL A 212 -9.55 0.02 -0.35
C VAL A 212 -8.82 -1.12 0.37
N TYR A 213 -9.55 -1.98 1.08
CA TYR A 213 -9.01 -3.21 1.66
C TYR A 213 -8.33 -4.06 0.58
N TYR A 214 -9.00 -4.23 -0.56
CA TYR A 214 -8.41 -4.79 -1.77
C TYR A 214 -7.82 -3.68 -2.63
N LEU A 215 -6.54 -3.81 -2.94
CA LEU A 215 -5.84 -2.88 -3.81
C LEU A 215 -6.21 -3.10 -5.27
N GLN A 216 -6.12 -2.04 -6.05
CA GLN A 216 -6.32 -2.03 -7.49
C GLN A 216 -5.03 -1.61 -8.20
N GLN A 217 -5.04 -1.79 -9.52
CA GLN A 217 -3.98 -1.31 -10.41
C GLN A 217 -3.67 0.18 -10.16
N ASN A 218 -2.39 0.50 -10.02
CA ASN A 218 -1.84 1.83 -9.79
C ASN A 218 -2.20 2.46 -8.42
N ASP A 219 -2.73 1.69 -7.46
CA ASP A 219 -2.88 2.20 -6.10
C ASP A 219 -1.52 2.53 -5.49
N VAL A 220 -1.48 3.62 -4.73
CA VAL A 220 -0.30 3.99 -3.96
C VAL A 220 -0.64 3.95 -2.48
N VAL A 221 0.02 3.06 -1.75
CA VAL A 221 -0.06 2.98 -0.28
C VAL A 221 1.03 3.88 0.30
N TYR A 222 0.65 4.88 1.06
CA TYR A 222 1.57 5.80 1.70
C TYR A 222 1.49 5.72 3.21
N VAL A 223 2.63 5.49 3.84
CA VAL A 223 2.78 5.47 5.30
C VAL A 223 3.49 6.73 5.77
N SER A 224 2.80 7.53 6.57
CA SER A 224 3.34 8.77 7.12
C SER A 224 4.39 8.50 8.21
N PRO A 225 5.47 9.29 8.29
CA PRO A 225 6.37 9.27 9.43
C PRO A 225 5.72 9.91 10.65
N ASN A 226 6.06 9.41 11.83
CA ASN A 226 5.62 9.99 13.10
C ASN A 226 6.28 11.36 13.38
N ASN A 227 5.80 12.07 14.38
CA ASN A 227 6.29 13.40 14.71
C ASN A 227 7.77 13.43 15.11
N THR A 228 8.29 12.36 15.70
CA THR A 228 9.71 12.26 16.04
C THR A 228 10.56 12.19 14.79
N LYS A 229 10.20 11.37 13.82
CA LYS A 229 10.88 11.26 12.53
C LYS A 229 10.76 12.56 11.72
N LYS A 230 9.58 13.18 11.69
CA LYS A 230 9.38 14.49 11.02
C LYS A 230 10.32 15.56 11.58
N ARG A 231 10.52 15.61 12.90
CA ARG A 231 11.45 16.56 13.53
C ARG A 231 12.92 16.30 13.19
N THR A 232 13.32 15.04 12.96
CA THR A 232 14.71 14.75 12.56
C THR A 232 15.09 15.35 11.21
N SER A 233 14.12 15.76 10.39
CA SER A 233 14.39 16.47 9.12
C SER A 233 14.82 17.93 9.30
N THR A 234 14.71 18.48 10.52
CA THR A 234 15.14 19.83 10.85
C THR A 234 16.44 19.80 11.66
N VAL A 235 17.29 20.82 11.50
CA VAL A 235 18.68 20.88 12.07
C VAL A 235 18.71 20.61 13.58
N ASN A 236 17.70 21.07 14.34
CA ASN A 236 17.65 20.91 15.80
C ASN A 236 16.33 20.29 16.29
N GLY A 237 15.63 19.58 15.42
CA GLY A 237 14.23 19.20 15.67
C GLY A 237 13.99 18.33 16.92
N ASN A 238 14.95 17.50 17.31
CA ASN A 238 14.84 16.65 18.51
C ASN A 238 15.78 17.10 19.66
N THR A 239 16.60 18.13 19.46
CA THR A 239 17.61 18.55 20.44
C THR A 239 16.95 18.94 21.76
N ILE A 240 15.90 19.77 21.73
CA ILE A 240 15.19 20.23 22.94
C ILE A 240 14.48 19.07 23.68
N GLN A 241 14.15 17.99 23.00
CA GLN A 241 13.49 16.83 23.60
C GLN A 241 14.48 15.76 24.06
N SER A 242 15.76 15.92 23.76
CA SER A 242 16.80 14.99 24.20
C SER A 242 17.14 15.19 25.69
N THR A 243 17.29 14.07 26.42
CA THR A 243 17.75 14.09 27.82
C THR A 243 19.12 14.75 27.94
N GLY A 244 20.00 14.62 26.94
CA GLY A 244 21.32 15.24 26.90
C GLY A 244 21.27 16.76 26.89
N PHE A 245 20.32 17.37 26.18
CA PHE A 245 20.13 18.83 26.21
C PHE A 245 19.77 19.32 27.60
N TRP A 246 18.81 18.68 28.26
CA TRP A 246 18.39 19.08 29.62
C TRP A 246 19.46 18.82 30.67
N LEU A 247 20.25 17.75 30.53
CA LEU A 247 21.42 17.51 31.39
C LEU A 247 22.46 18.59 31.20
N SER A 248 22.73 19.04 29.97
CA SER A 248 23.69 20.15 29.70
C SER A 248 23.19 21.45 30.28
N VAL A 249 21.90 21.78 30.11
CA VAL A 249 21.30 22.99 30.69
C VAL A 249 21.35 22.96 32.22
N SER A 250 21.03 21.82 32.84
CA SER A 250 21.07 21.68 34.30
C SER A 250 22.49 21.78 34.84
N SER A 251 23.48 21.17 34.16
CA SER A 251 24.89 21.26 34.58
C SER A 251 25.42 22.70 34.47
N LEU A 252 25.05 23.44 33.42
CA LEU A 252 25.38 24.84 33.29
C LEU A 252 24.77 25.71 34.40
N ALA A 253 23.50 25.46 34.72
CA ALA A 253 22.81 26.14 35.81
C ALA A 253 23.50 25.90 37.16
N VAL A 254 23.91 24.65 37.47
CA VAL A 254 24.66 24.30 38.69
C VAL A 254 26.03 25.01 38.68
N ALA A 255 26.74 25.03 37.59
CA ALA A 255 28.02 25.71 37.45
C ALA A 255 27.90 27.21 37.75
N ILE A 256 26.89 27.90 37.19
CA ILE A 256 26.63 29.32 37.45
C ILE A 256 26.29 29.55 38.92
N LEU A 257 25.45 28.72 39.53
CA LEU A 257 25.08 28.83 40.96
C LEU A 257 26.28 28.59 41.90
N THR A 258 27.18 27.70 41.56
CA THR A 258 28.42 27.47 42.32
C THR A 258 29.36 28.63 42.20
N PHE A 259 29.53 29.20 41.00
CA PHE A 259 30.36 30.38 40.77
C PHE A 259 29.87 31.61 41.55
N LEU A 260 28.55 31.89 41.50
CA LEU A 260 27.94 33.01 42.24
C LEU A 260 28.01 32.82 43.79
N LYS A 261 28.18 31.60 44.28
CA LYS A 261 28.27 31.31 45.72
C LYS A 261 29.71 31.42 46.24
N VAL A 262 30.71 31.30 45.40
CA VAL A 262 32.14 31.33 45.76
C VAL A 262 32.70 32.77 45.73
N ASN A 263 32.05 33.68 44.98
CA ASN A 263 32.31 35.13 45.03
C ASN A 263 31.29 35.79 45.95
#